data_df9314273f266897aa0484a911795a90
#
_entry.id   df9314273f266897aa0484a911795a90
#
_cell.length_a   1.000
_cell.length_b   1.000
_cell.length_c   1.000
_cell.angle_alpha   90.00
_cell.angle_beta   90.00
_cell.angle_gamma   90.00
#
_symmetry.space_group_name_H-M   'P 1'
#
loop_
_entity.id
_entity.type
_entity.pdbx_description
1 polymer ?
#
loop_
_entity_poly.entity_id
_entity_poly.type
_entity_poly.pdbx_seq_one_letter_code
_entity_poly.pdbx_strand_id
1 'polypeptide(L)'
;MSLKHILVHLDSSPHAEARIEAGIALAKAHGAFLRGLFAQPDRQATSVIARRTSDHLAQAATRSEALFRAKTQEAGVTADWHALAHGEYNHVIRETIIWSRFADLTIFGQYDRDNSDGTAPEELAEQVVLNAGRPVLVIPFAGHFPVIGKRAVIAWNAEREAARALADSMPLLQHASEVTVITVLTQATAGHPADTPRIGVLEHLRLHGIKAEASNFAVNDIGAMDALLAQAIDRGADLLVMGAHGHYGFPYLHRGSGTRHVLRTAPMPVLLSH
;
A
#
# COMPACT_ATOMS: atom_id res chain seq x y z
N MET A 1 -16.89 2.06 -9.25
CA MET A 1 -16.87 2.71 -7.92
C MET A 1 -15.71 3.69 -7.91
N SER A 2 -15.78 4.80 -7.17
CA SER A 2 -14.65 5.75 -7.02
C SER A 2 -14.27 5.83 -5.54
N LEU A 3 -12.99 6.08 -5.25
CA LEU A 3 -12.55 6.41 -3.90
C LEU A 3 -13.22 7.72 -3.45
N LYS A 4 -13.67 7.79 -2.20
CA LYS A 4 -14.30 8.98 -1.61
C LYS A 4 -13.51 9.55 -0.44
N HIS A 5 -12.79 8.71 0.28
CA HIS A 5 -11.99 9.09 1.42
C HIS A 5 -10.63 8.38 1.36
N ILE A 6 -9.56 9.14 1.24
CA ILE A 6 -8.18 8.67 1.24
C ILE A 6 -7.50 9.17 2.50
N LEU A 7 -6.88 8.26 3.26
CA LEU A 7 -6.05 8.57 4.42
C LEU A 7 -4.58 8.51 4.01
N VAL A 8 -3.81 9.56 4.31
CA VAL A 8 -2.35 9.57 4.14
C VAL A 8 -1.69 9.55 5.50
N HIS A 9 -0.96 8.49 5.78
CA HIS A 9 -0.12 8.40 6.96
C HIS A 9 1.08 9.33 6.84
N LEU A 10 1.33 10.14 7.87
CA LEU A 10 2.39 11.12 7.95
C LEU A 10 3.25 10.89 9.19
N ASP A 11 4.53 11.11 9.04
CA ASP A 11 5.56 11.05 10.06
C ASP A 11 6.67 12.06 9.73
N SER A 12 7.79 12.05 10.46
CA SER A 12 8.93 12.95 10.20
C SER A 12 9.91 12.39 9.16
N SER A 13 9.55 11.34 8.41
CA SER A 13 10.45 10.82 7.39
C SER A 13 10.68 11.83 6.27
N PRO A 14 11.87 11.82 5.63
CA PRO A 14 12.15 12.70 4.49
C PRO A 14 11.26 12.42 3.28
N HIS A 15 10.58 11.26 3.26
CA HIS A 15 9.73 10.82 2.15
C HIS A 15 8.23 11.15 2.35
N ALA A 16 7.87 11.94 3.38
CA ALA A 16 6.49 12.33 3.65
C ALA A 16 5.86 13.11 2.49
N GLU A 17 6.65 13.95 1.80
CA GLU A 17 6.20 14.74 0.66
C GLU A 17 5.71 13.87 -0.50
N ALA A 18 6.45 12.83 -0.87
CA ALA A 18 6.06 11.89 -1.94
C ALA A 18 4.71 11.20 -1.65
N ARG A 19 4.45 10.86 -0.37
CA ARG A 19 3.15 10.29 0.06
C ARG A 19 2.02 11.29 -0.07
N ILE A 20 2.26 12.55 0.30
CA ILE A 20 1.27 13.64 0.15
C ILE A 20 0.94 13.83 -1.33
N GLU A 21 1.95 13.88 -2.20
CA GLU A 21 1.76 14.04 -3.65
C GLU A 21 0.98 12.87 -4.27
N ALA A 22 1.30 11.64 -3.89
CA ALA A 22 0.53 10.46 -4.30
C ALA A 22 -0.95 10.54 -3.85
N GLY A 23 -1.18 10.96 -2.59
CA GLY A 23 -2.53 11.17 -2.07
C GLY A 23 -3.29 12.25 -2.81
N ILE A 24 -2.64 13.37 -3.13
CA ILE A 24 -3.21 14.48 -3.91
C ILE A 24 -3.57 14.00 -5.34
N ALA A 25 -2.67 13.28 -6.00
CA ALA A 25 -2.90 12.76 -7.35
C ALA A 25 -4.13 11.85 -7.39
N LEU A 26 -4.25 10.92 -6.45
CA LEU A 26 -5.38 10.02 -6.32
C LEU A 26 -6.67 10.77 -5.92
N ALA A 27 -6.59 11.72 -4.99
CA ALA A 27 -7.74 12.53 -4.60
C ALA A 27 -8.31 13.32 -5.78
N LYS A 28 -7.46 13.91 -6.61
CA LYS A 28 -7.89 14.61 -7.85
C LYS A 28 -8.52 13.66 -8.85
N ALA A 29 -7.89 12.50 -9.10
CA ALA A 29 -8.37 11.52 -10.09
C ALA A 29 -9.76 10.96 -9.73
N HIS A 30 -10.07 10.85 -8.43
CA HIS A 30 -11.31 10.26 -7.94
C HIS A 30 -12.34 11.26 -7.39
N GLY A 31 -11.98 12.53 -7.24
CA GLY A 31 -12.80 13.52 -6.54
C GLY A 31 -12.98 13.15 -5.06
N ALA A 32 -11.92 12.64 -4.44
CA ALA A 32 -11.92 12.14 -3.08
C ALA A 32 -11.51 13.21 -2.06
N PHE A 33 -12.03 13.08 -0.84
CA PHE A 33 -11.55 13.80 0.32
C PHE A 33 -10.22 13.20 0.81
N LEU A 34 -9.23 14.04 1.11
CA LEU A 34 -7.90 13.62 1.56
C LEU A 34 -7.70 13.95 3.04
N ARG A 35 -7.36 12.98 3.85
CA ARG A 35 -7.02 13.18 5.26
C ARG A 35 -5.56 12.86 5.54
N GLY A 36 -4.82 13.82 6.11
CA GLY A 36 -3.50 13.58 6.67
C GLY A 36 -3.62 13.09 8.12
N LEU A 37 -2.98 11.98 8.43
CA LEU A 37 -2.87 11.46 9.79
C LEU A 37 -1.40 11.44 10.22
N PHE A 38 -1.01 12.35 11.10
CA PHE A 38 0.31 12.33 11.72
C PHE A 38 0.33 11.32 12.86
N ALA A 39 1.12 10.26 12.67
CA ALA A 39 1.21 9.14 13.61
C ALA A 39 2.63 8.55 13.60
N GLN A 40 3.44 8.89 14.60
CA GLN A 40 4.78 8.33 14.78
C GLN A 40 5.07 8.06 16.26
N PRO A 41 5.91 7.06 16.57
CA PRO A 41 6.38 6.82 17.91
C PRO A 41 7.27 7.96 18.43
N ASP A 42 7.14 8.30 19.69
CA ASP A 42 8.06 9.18 20.39
C ASP A 42 9.21 8.37 20.99
N ARG A 43 10.27 8.16 20.20
CA ARG A 43 11.43 7.35 20.60
C ARG A 43 12.28 7.99 21.70
N GLN A 44 12.11 9.30 21.95
CA GLN A 44 12.86 10.04 22.98
C GLN A 44 12.17 9.97 24.35
N ALA A 45 10.91 9.58 24.39
CA ALA A 45 10.16 9.50 25.63
C ALA A 45 10.27 8.09 26.24
N THR A 46 10.47 8.04 27.57
CA THR A 46 10.27 6.79 28.31
C THR A 46 8.80 6.37 28.23
N SER A 47 8.49 5.09 28.35
CA SER A 47 7.12 4.53 28.20
C SER A 47 6.04 5.25 29.01
N VAL A 48 6.39 5.82 30.17
CA VAL A 48 5.49 6.58 31.04
C VAL A 48 5.24 8.00 30.49
N ILE A 49 6.24 8.60 29.86
CA ILE A 49 6.21 9.97 29.30
C ILE A 49 5.61 9.92 27.89
N ALA A 50 5.75 8.81 27.19
CA ALA A 50 5.21 8.64 25.82
C ALA A 50 3.69 8.80 25.72
N ARG A 51 2.96 8.76 26.81
CA ARG A 51 1.51 9.09 26.89
C ARG A 51 1.20 10.58 26.92
N ARG A 52 2.24 11.41 26.92
CA ARG A 52 2.10 12.86 26.76
C ARG A 52 2.84 13.25 25.48
N THR A 53 2.33 14.22 24.77
CA THR A 53 3.03 14.79 23.61
C THR A 53 4.31 15.47 24.09
N SER A 54 5.47 15.01 23.61
CA SER A 54 6.73 15.74 23.83
C SER A 54 6.79 16.99 22.95
N ASP A 55 7.59 17.99 23.36
CA ASP A 55 7.81 19.18 22.54
C ASP A 55 8.37 18.83 21.15
N HIS A 56 9.22 17.82 21.08
CA HIS A 56 9.77 17.33 19.82
C HIS A 56 8.68 16.76 18.90
N LEU A 57 7.80 15.92 19.44
CA LEU A 57 6.68 15.34 18.68
C LEU A 57 5.69 16.42 18.25
N ALA A 58 5.38 17.39 19.12
CA ALA A 58 4.52 18.53 18.79
C ALA A 58 5.08 19.39 17.66
N GLN A 59 6.38 19.69 17.69
CA GLN A 59 7.06 20.41 16.60
C GLN A 59 7.08 19.61 15.29
N ALA A 60 7.30 18.31 15.36
CA ALA A 60 7.25 17.43 14.20
C ALA A 60 5.84 17.42 13.57
N ALA A 61 4.80 17.32 14.39
CA ALA A 61 3.41 17.41 13.96
C ALA A 61 3.09 18.75 13.28
N THR A 62 3.55 19.86 13.87
CA THR A 62 3.35 21.21 13.29
C THR A 62 4.02 21.35 11.92
N ARG A 63 5.26 20.84 11.76
CA ARG A 63 5.93 20.85 10.44
C ARG A 63 5.20 19.99 9.41
N SER A 64 4.76 18.81 9.81
CA SER A 64 4.00 17.90 8.95
C SER A 64 2.67 18.51 8.51
N GLU A 65 1.95 19.17 9.44
CA GLU A 65 0.71 19.88 9.12
C GLU A 65 0.93 21.00 8.12
N ALA A 66 1.95 21.83 8.34
CA ALA A 66 2.27 22.96 7.46
C ALA A 66 2.56 22.47 6.03
N LEU A 67 3.36 21.41 5.89
CA LEU A 67 3.66 20.80 4.58
C LEU A 67 2.39 20.26 3.91
N PHE A 68 1.59 19.48 4.64
CA PHE A 68 0.37 18.88 4.12
C PHE A 68 -0.64 19.94 3.66
N ARG A 69 -0.88 20.98 4.49
CA ARG A 69 -1.82 22.05 4.16
C ARG A 69 -1.35 22.87 2.95
N ALA A 70 -0.05 23.22 2.88
CA ALA A 70 0.50 23.95 1.74
C ALA A 70 0.29 23.19 0.43
N LYS A 71 0.65 21.90 0.39
CA LYS A 71 0.51 21.05 -0.81
C LYS A 71 -0.94 20.83 -1.22
N THR A 72 -1.83 20.56 -0.27
CA THR A 72 -3.25 20.31 -0.57
C THR A 72 -3.98 21.59 -1.01
N GLN A 73 -3.64 22.75 -0.44
CA GLN A 73 -4.18 24.04 -0.83
C GLN A 73 -3.70 24.45 -2.23
N GLU A 74 -2.40 24.34 -2.52
CA GLU A 74 -1.85 24.58 -3.86
C GLU A 74 -2.51 23.69 -4.92
N ALA A 75 -2.76 22.43 -4.55
CA ALA A 75 -3.41 21.45 -5.42
C ALA A 75 -4.92 21.64 -5.58
N GLY A 76 -5.57 22.45 -4.74
CA GLY A 76 -7.02 22.65 -4.73
C GLY A 76 -7.80 21.40 -4.30
N VAL A 77 -7.22 20.56 -3.44
CA VAL A 77 -7.85 19.33 -2.95
C VAL A 77 -8.54 19.60 -1.62
N THR A 78 -9.78 19.12 -1.46
CA THR A 78 -10.48 19.18 -0.18
C THR A 78 -9.81 18.22 0.80
N ALA A 79 -9.27 18.76 1.89
CA ALA A 79 -8.47 17.99 2.83
C ALA A 79 -8.63 18.49 4.27
N ASP A 80 -8.39 17.59 5.23
CA ASP A 80 -8.15 17.91 6.63
C ASP A 80 -6.89 17.19 7.16
N TRP A 81 -6.48 17.53 8.36
CA TRP A 81 -5.30 16.97 8.99
C TRP A 81 -5.56 16.69 10.47
N HIS A 82 -5.01 15.57 10.95
CA HIS A 82 -5.12 15.14 12.33
C HIS A 82 -3.78 14.60 12.84
N ALA A 83 -3.46 14.86 14.12
CA ALA A 83 -2.34 14.25 14.82
C ALA A 83 -2.83 13.36 15.94
N LEU A 84 -2.17 12.23 16.15
CA LEU A 84 -2.44 11.41 17.34
C LEU A 84 -2.03 12.16 18.61
N ALA A 85 -2.76 11.89 19.70
CA ALA A 85 -2.59 12.60 20.96
C ALA A 85 -1.22 12.39 21.62
N HIS A 86 -0.55 11.28 21.34
CA HIS A 86 0.80 10.94 21.82
C HIS A 86 1.45 9.84 21.00
N GLY A 87 2.77 9.69 21.13
CA GLY A 87 3.60 8.76 20.38
C GLY A 87 3.93 7.44 21.11
N GLU A 88 3.04 6.94 21.97
CA GLU A 88 3.23 5.59 22.54
C GLU A 88 3.08 4.55 21.42
N TYR A 89 4.02 3.61 21.35
CA TYR A 89 4.20 2.70 20.22
C TYR A 89 2.92 1.93 19.85
N ASN A 90 2.31 1.25 20.81
CA ASN A 90 1.08 0.49 20.58
C ASN A 90 -0.13 1.39 20.29
N HIS A 91 -0.15 2.61 20.84
CA HIS A 91 -1.17 3.61 20.54
C HIS A 91 -1.09 4.03 19.06
N VAL A 92 0.11 4.31 18.56
CA VAL A 92 0.31 4.66 17.15
C VAL A 92 -0.23 3.57 16.23
N ILE A 93 0.11 2.30 16.47
CA ILE A 93 -0.39 1.18 15.67
C ILE A 93 -1.91 1.07 15.76
N ARG A 94 -2.45 1.01 16.99
CA ARG A 94 -3.89 0.82 17.21
C ARG A 94 -4.73 1.93 16.61
N GLU A 95 -4.37 3.19 16.86
CA GLU A 95 -5.14 4.31 16.34
C GLU A 95 -5.05 4.41 14.82
N THR A 96 -3.89 4.17 14.23
CA THR A 96 -3.76 4.14 12.77
C THR A 96 -4.65 3.06 12.14
N ILE A 97 -4.75 1.87 12.75
CA ILE A 97 -5.70 0.83 12.32
C ILE A 97 -7.15 1.34 12.40
N ILE A 98 -7.53 1.99 13.50
CA ILE A 98 -8.89 2.52 13.70
C ILE A 98 -9.21 3.59 12.65
N TRP A 99 -8.31 4.54 12.42
CA TRP A 99 -8.50 5.59 11.40
C TRP A 99 -8.62 5.00 9.98
N SER A 100 -7.83 3.98 9.67
CA SER A 100 -7.85 3.32 8.37
C SER A 100 -9.18 2.60 8.07
N ARG A 101 -9.92 2.16 9.10
CA ARG A 101 -11.24 1.51 8.91
C ARG A 101 -12.28 2.41 8.25
N PHE A 102 -12.14 3.72 8.38
CA PHE A 102 -13.06 4.71 7.84
C PHE A 102 -12.59 5.32 6.51
N ALA A 103 -11.43 4.90 6.00
CA ALA A 103 -10.94 5.29 4.69
C ALA A 103 -11.22 4.21 3.64
N ASP A 104 -11.39 4.61 2.38
CA ASP A 104 -11.45 3.67 1.25
C ASP A 104 -10.08 3.15 0.87
N LEU A 105 -9.04 3.94 1.14
CA LEU A 105 -7.63 3.62 0.90
C LEU A 105 -6.76 4.35 1.92
N THR A 106 -5.80 3.64 2.52
CA THR A 106 -4.77 4.26 3.36
C THR A 106 -3.42 4.20 2.66
N ILE A 107 -2.74 5.34 2.58
CA ILE A 107 -1.42 5.48 1.94
C ILE A 107 -0.34 5.51 3.01
N PHE A 108 0.65 4.62 2.87
CA PHE A 108 1.86 4.57 3.68
C PHE A 108 3.11 4.81 2.82
N GLY A 109 4.22 5.18 3.44
CA GLY A 109 5.53 5.08 2.84
C GLY A 109 6.15 3.70 3.08
N GLN A 110 6.94 3.24 2.13
CA GLN A 110 7.86 2.13 2.35
C GLN A 110 8.84 2.51 3.46
N TYR A 111 9.14 1.55 4.34
CA TYR A 111 10.07 1.79 5.43
C TYR A 111 11.51 1.90 4.92
N ASP A 112 12.14 3.04 5.20
CA ASP A 112 13.55 3.29 4.89
C ASP A 112 14.40 3.03 6.12
N ARG A 113 15.21 1.96 6.08
CA ARG A 113 16.05 1.55 7.22
C ARG A 113 17.18 2.53 7.50
N ASP A 114 17.68 3.18 6.47
CA ASP A 114 18.80 4.10 6.58
C ASP A 114 18.36 5.45 7.14
N ASN A 115 17.08 5.80 7.02
CA ASN A 115 16.47 7.03 7.52
C ASN A 115 15.28 6.74 8.44
N SER A 116 15.49 5.90 9.45
CA SER A 116 14.41 5.43 10.34
C SER A 116 14.10 6.35 11.53
N ASP A 117 14.88 7.41 11.74
CA ASP A 117 14.62 8.36 12.82
C ASP A 117 13.36 9.19 12.55
N GLY A 118 12.46 9.24 13.54
CA GLY A 118 11.19 9.95 13.41
C GLY A 118 10.19 9.31 12.45
N THR A 119 10.38 8.04 12.10
CA THR A 119 9.47 7.28 11.22
C THR A 119 8.51 6.40 12.01
N ALA A 120 7.44 5.98 11.33
CA ALA A 120 6.52 4.97 11.84
C ALA A 120 7.23 3.61 12.07
N PRO A 121 6.62 2.70 12.86
CA PRO A 121 7.09 1.33 12.97
C PRO A 121 7.19 0.64 11.60
N GLU A 122 8.25 -0.17 11.37
CA GLU A 122 8.43 -0.93 10.12
C GLU A 122 7.20 -1.78 9.79
N GLU A 123 6.56 -2.35 10.81
CA GLU A 123 5.39 -3.21 10.66
C GLU A 123 4.06 -2.47 10.55
N LEU A 124 4.00 -1.13 10.64
CA LEU A 124 2.74 -0.39 10.70
C LEU A 124 1.83 -0.68 9.50
N ALA A 125 2.35 -0.62 8.28
CA ALA A 125 1.58 -0.90 7.07
C ALA A 125 1.07 -2.36 7.06
N GLU A 126 1.90 -3.32 7.48
CA GLU A 126 1.53 -4.73 7.63
C GLU A 126 0.41 -4.91 8.67
N GLN A 127 0.52 -4.25 9.83
CA GLN A 127 -0.50 -4.32 10.88
C GLN A 127 -1.83 -3.70 10.44
N VAL A 128 -1.78 -2.62 9.67
CA VAL A 128 -3.00 -1.99 9.15
C VAL A 128 -3.68 -2.87 8.11
N VAL A 129 -2.96 -3.42 7.13
CA VAL A 129 -3.58 -4.26 6.10
C VAL A 129 -4.23 -5.51 6.70
N LEU A 130 -3.65 -6.09 7.76
CA LEU A 130 -4.20 -7.26 8.45
C LEU A 130 -5.42 -6.96 9.32
N ASN A 131 -5.53 -5.75 9.88
CA ASN A 131 -6.48 -5.47 10.95
C ASN A 131 -7.50 -4.37 10.65
N ALA A 132 -7.32 -3.59 9.59
CA ALA A 132 -8.26 -2.53 9.23
C ALA A 132 -9.44 -3.03 8.39
N GLY A 133 -9.29 -4.12 7.62
CA GLY A 133 -10.27 -4.60 6.64
C GLY A 133 -10.43 -3.63 5.45
N ARG A 134 -9.40 -2.87 5.16
CA ARG A 134 -9.32 -1.87 4.08
C ARG A 134 -7.98 -1.98 3.36
N PRO A 135 -7.93 -1.62 2.06
CA PRO A 135 -6.69 -1.67 1.29
C PRO A 135 -5.67 -0.64 1.78
N VAL A 136 -4.43 -1.01 1.61
CA VAL A 136 -3.26 -0.17 1.89
C VAL A 136 -2.48 0.02 0.60
N LEU A 137 -2.09 1.25 0.31
CA LEU A 137 -1.16 1.59 -0.78
C LEU A 137 0.17 2.03 -0.17
N VAL A 138 1.24 1.32 -0.52
CA VAL A 138 2.59 1.65 -0.05
C VAL A 138 3.36 2.31 -1.17
N ILE A 139 3.85 3.53 -0.92
CA ILE A 139 4.66 4.32 -1.85
C ILE A 139 6.12 4.06 -1.55
N PRO A 140 6.95 3.67 -2.55
CA PRO A 140 8.38 3.50 -2.35
C PRO A 140 9.06 4.77 -1.82
N PHE A 141 10.10 4.59 -1.02
CA PHE A 141 10.88 5.73 -0.51
C PHE A 141 11.74 6.38 -1.61
N ALA A 142 12.12 5.62 -2.64
CA ALA A 142 12.85 6.12 -3.79
C ALA A 142 11.94 6.24 -5.01
N GLY A 143 12.07 7.35 -5.75
CA GLY A 143 11.31 7.58 -6.98
C GLY A 143 10.28 8.70 -6.85
N HIS A 144 9.63 9.01 -7.96
CA HIS A 144 8.55 9.99 -8.06
C HIS A 144 7.38 9.33 -8.80
N PHE A 145 6.19 9.37 -8.20
CA PHE A 145 5.00 8.64 -8.65
C PHE A 145 3.81 9.58 -8.93
N PRO A 146 3.91 10.46 -9.94
CA PRO A 146 2.85 11.44 -10.27
C PRO A 146 1.60 10.78 -10.82
N VAL A 147 1.74 9.55 -11.29
CA VAL A 147 0.65 8.72 -11.82
C VAL A 147 0.74 7.34 -11.18
N ILE A 148 -0.40 6.84 -10.72
CA ILE A 148 -0.52 5.52 -10.08
C ILE A 148 -1.70 4.78 -10.71
N GLY A 149 -1.45 3.57 -11.22
CA GLY A 149 -2.48 2.68 -11.76
C GLY A 149 -2.81 2.90 -13.25
N LYS A 150 -1.91 3.54 -14.02
CA LYS A 150 -2.04 3.56 -15.49
C LYS A 150 -1.61 2.24 -16.11
N ARG A 151 -0.52 1.64 -15.61
CA ARG A 151 -0.05 0.30 -15.97
C ARG A 151 -0.03 -0.55 -14.71
N ALA A 152 -1.09 -1.33 -14.50
CA ALA A 152 -1.26 -2.12 -13.31
C ALA A 152 -0.89 -3.59 -13.55
N VAL A 153 -0.13 -4.14 -12.64
CA VAL A 153 0.12 -5.58 -12.54
C VAL A 153 -0.64 -6.15 -11.35
N ILE A 154 -1.39 -7.22 -11.57
CA ILE A 154 -2.14 -7.94 -10.55
C ILE A 154 -1.45 -9.27 -10.31
N ALA A 155 -0.91 -9.49 -9.12
CA ALA A 155 -0.39 -10.77 -8.68
C ALA A 155 -1.58 -11.69 -8.30
N TRP A 156 -1.77 -12.75 -9.06
CA TRP A 156 -2.94 -13.61 -8.92
C TRP A 156 -2.56 -15.07 -8.62
N ASN A 157 -3.12 -15.61 -7.55
CA ASN A 157 -2.98 -17.02 -7.16
C ASN A 157 -4.32 -17.71 -6.88
N ALA A 158 -5.45 -17.05 -7.18
CA ALA A 158 -6.81 -17.51 -6.92
C ALA A 158 -7.18 -17.66 -5.43
N GLU A 159 -6.36 -17.16 -4.51
CA GLU A 159 -6.64 -17.19 -3.08
C GLU A 159 -7.54 -16.02 -2.66
N ARG A 160 -8.07 -16.12 -1.44
CA ARG A 160 -8.99 -15.14 -0.85
C ARG A 160 -8.39 -13.72 -0.83
N GLU A 161 -7.13 -13.62 -0.45
CA GLU A 161 -6.42 -12.35 -0.31
C GLU A 161 -6.19 -11.69 -1.67
N ALA A 162 -5.88 -12.48 -2.71
CA ALA A 162 -5.76 -11.97 -4.08
C ALA A 162 -7.12 -11.50 -4.62
N ALA A 163 -8.20 -12.24 -4.36
CA ALA A 163 -9.55 -11.84 -4.73
C ALA A 163 -9.98 -10.56 -4.01
N ARG A 164 -9.60 -10.41 -2.73
CA ARG A 164 -9.85 -9.19 -1.97
C ARG A 164 -9.07 -8.00 -2.54
N ALA A 165 -7.78 -8.16 -2.81
CA ALA A 165 -6.96 -7.12 -3.41
C ALA A 165 -7.47 -6.69 -4.80
N LEU A 166 -7.91 -7.65 -5.61
CA LEU A 166 -8.56 -7.38 -6.90
C LEU A 166 -9.80 -6.50 -6.70
N ALA A 167 -10.70 -6.87 -5.80
CA ALA A 167 -11.93 -6.12 -5.53
C ALA A 167 -11.65 -4.70 -5.03
N ASP A 168 -10.71 -4.54 -4.11
CA ASP A 168 -10.34 -3.24 -3.54
C ASP A 168 -9.58 -2.34 -4.53
N SER A 169 -8.90 -2.93 -5.53
CA SER A 169 -8.19 -2.17 -6.56
C SER A 169 -9.08 -1.71 -7.72
N MET A 170 -10.32 -2.18 -7.84
CA MET A 170 -11.23 -1.83 -8.93
C MET A 170 -11.35 -0.32 -9.20
N PRO A 171 -11.43 0.57 -8.19
CA PRO A 171 -11.47 2.00 -8.44
C PRO A 171 -10.26 2.51 -9.22
N LEU A 172 -9.06 1.97 -8.96
CA LEU A 172 -7.83 2.34 -9.68
C LEU A 172 -7.79 1.68 -11.06
N LEU A 173 -8.12 0.40 -11.15
CA LEU A 173 -8.08 -0.37 -12.40
C LEU A 173 -9.04 0.15 -13.47
N GLN A 174 -10.15 0.77 -13.08
CA GLN A 174 -11.08 1.40 -14.03
C GLN A 174 -10.48 2.59 -14.77
N HIS A 175 -9.39 3.17 -14.27
CA HIS A 175 -8.63 4.26 -14.90
C HIS A 175 -7.33 3.79 -15.56
N ALA A 176 -7.04 2.49 -15.50
CA ALA A 176 -5.83 1.92 -16.09
C ALA A 176 -5.91 1.89 -17.62
N SER A 177 -4.77 2.14 -18.26
CA SER A 177 -4.59 1.95 -19.71
C SER A 177 -4.22 0.51 -20.03
N GLU A 178 -3.47 -0.13 -19.14
CA GLU A 178 -2.98 -1.49 -19.29
C GLU A 178 -3.12 -2.24 -17.96
N VAL A 179 -3.65 -3.45 -18.02
CA VAL A 179 -3.78 -4.33 -16.85
C VAL A 179 -3.23 -5.70 -17.22
N THR A 180 -2.25 -6.18 -16.48
CA THR A 180 -1.69 -7.53 -16.65
C THR A 180 -1.93 -8.35 -15.39
N VAL A 181 -2.56 -9.51 -15.54
CA VAL A 181 -2.71 -10.50 -14.46
C VAL A 181 -1.55 -11.48 -14.54
N ILE A 182 -0.72 -11.50 -13.50
CA ILE A 182 0.45 -12.36 -13.43
C ILE A 182 0.19 -13.50 -12.43
N THR A 183 0.40 -14.75 -12.89
CA THR A 183 0.43 -15.93 -12.03
C THR A 183 1.86 -16.51 -12.02
N VAL A 184 2.44 -16.57 -10.83
CA VAL A 184 3.74 -17.22 -10.62
C VAL A 184 3.49 -18.71 -10.37
N LEU A 185 4.04 -19.56 -11.23
CA LEU A 185 3.94 -21.01 -11.12
C LEU A 185 5.18 -21.54 -10.40
N THR A 186 4.97 -22.24 -9.30
CA THR A 186 6.02 -22.93 -8.53
C THR A 186 5.89 -24.44 -8.71
N GLN A 187 6.89 -25.22 -8.29
CA GLN A 187 6.79 -26.68 -8.28
C GLN A 187 5.60 -27.18 -7.43
N ALA A 188 5.27 -26.46 -6.36
CA ALA A 188 4.14 -26.79 -5.49
C ALA A 188 2.77 -26.55 -6.17
N THR A 189 2.71 -25.64 -7.16
CA THR A 189 1.48 -25.32 -7.91
C THR A 189 1.40 -25.99 -9.28
N ALA A 190 2.45 -26.66 -9.73
CA ALA A 190 2.57 -27.25 -11.06
C ALA A 190 1.56 -28.38 -11.36
N GLY A 191 0.81 -28.88 -10.37
CA GLY A 191 -0.25 -29.90 -10.53
C GLY A 191 -1.68 -29.33 -10.48
N HIS A 192 -1.87 -28.04 -10.29
CA HIS A 192 -3.18 -27.42 -10.30
C HIS A 192 -3.51 -26.87 -11.69
N PRO A 193 -4.77 -27.00 -12.16
CA PRO A 193 -5.16 -26.42 -13.45
C PRO A 193 -4.97 -24.89 -13.41
N ALA A 194 -3.78 -24.47 -13.86
CA ALA A 194 -3.39 -23.05 -13.82
C ALA A 194 -4.27 -22.15 -14.72
N ASP A 195 -5.07 -22.77 -15.61
CA ASP A 195 -5.87 -22.03 -16.58
C ASP A 195 -7.23 -21.60 -16.05
N THR A 196 -7.90 -22.41 -15.22
CA THR A 196 -9.23 -22.10 -14.70
C THR A 196 -9.28 -20.81 -13.86
N PRO A 197 -8.39 -20.59 -12.89
CA PRO A 197 -8.40 -19.36 -12.09
C PRO A 197 -8.14 -18.08 -12.90
N ARG A 198 -7.39 -18.16 -14.01
CA ARG A 198 -7.08 -17.00 -14.85
C ARG A 198 -8.21 -16.62 -15.75
N ILE A 199 -8.85 -17.62 -16.39
CA ILE A 199 -10.01 -17.40 -17.23
C ILE A 199 -11.09 -16.70 -16.40
N GLY A 200 -11.32 -17.14 -15.18
CA GLY A 200 -12.27 -16.52 -14.26
C GLY A 200 -11.94 -15.06 -13.94
N VAL A 201 -10.67 -14.75 -13.65
CA VAL A 201 -10.27 -13.36 -13.29
C VAL A 201 -10.32 -12.42 -14.49
N LEU A 202 -9.94 -12.87 -15.69
CA LEU A 202 -10.04 -12.05 -16.89
C LEU A 202 -11.48 -11.76 -17.26
N GLU A 203 -12.36 -12.75 -17.17
CA GLU A 203 -13.78 -12.56 -17.39
C GLU A 203 -14.41 -11.62 -16.35
N HIS A 204 -14.03 -11.77 -15.09
CA HIS A 204 -14.45 -10.85 -14.04
C HIS A 204 -14.05 -9.40 -14.35
N LEU A 205 -12.78 -9.16 -14.72
CA LEU A 205 -12.30 -7.83 -15.12
C LEU A 205 -13.06 -7.29 -16.34
N ARG A 206 -13.31 -8.14 -17.34
CA ARG A 206 -14.09 -7.79 -18.54
C ARG A 206 -15.50 -7.34 -18.20
N LEU A 207 -16.17 -8.02 -17.27
CA LEU A 207 -17.53 -7.65 -16.80
C LEU A 207 -17.54 -6.28 -16.10
N HIS A 208 -16.41 -5.88 -15.52
CA HIS A 208 -16.21 -4.55 -14.94
C HIS A 208 -15.69 -3.50 -15.95
N GLY A 209 -15.63 -3.84 -17.25
CA GLY A 209 -15.18 -2.95 -18.31
C GLY A 209 -13.66 -2.79 -18.40
N ILE A 210 -12.89 -3.63 -17.71
CA ILE A 210 -11.43 -3.59 -17.66
C ILE A 210 -10.88 -4.63 -18.65
N LYS A 211 -10.07 -4.17 -19.62
CA LYS A 211 -9.31 -5.05 -20.49
C LYS A 211 -8.03 -5.45 -19.80
N ALA A 212 -7.80 -6.76 -19.69
CA ALA A 212 -6.61 -7.30 -19.03
C ALA A 212 -6.03 -8.45 -19.84
N GLU A 213 -4.71 -8.60 -19.75
CA GLU A 213 -3.97 -9.72 -20.31
C GLU A 213 -3.46 -10.64 -19.19
N ALA A 214 -3.36 -11.94 -19.48
CA ALA A 214 -2.78 -12.89 -18.54
C ALA A 214 -1.35 -13.25 -18.95
N SER A 215 -0.48 -13.32 -17.96
CA SER A 215 0.91 -13.77 -18.10
C SER A 215 1.24 -14.78 -17.02
N ASN A 216 1.87 -15.87 -17.41
CA ASN A 216 2.37 -16.88 -16.48
C ASN A 216 3.85 -17.04 -16.66
N PHE A 217 4.54 -17.27 -15.57
CA PHE A 217 5.91 -17.75 -15.64
C PHE A 217 6.19 -18.73 -14.50
N ALA A 218 7.03 -19.70 -14.82
CA ALA A 218 7.46 -20.68 -13.84
C ALA A 218 8.75 -20.19 -13.18
N VAL A 219 8.84 -20.35 -11.89
CA VAL A 219 10.04 -20.09 -11.11
C VAL A 219 10.31 -21.25 -10.16
N ASN A 220 11.57 -21.43 -9.80
CA ASN A 220 11.92 -22.23 -8.65
C ASN A 220 11.46 -21.47 -7.39
N ASP A 221 11.13 -22.17 -6.31
CA ASP A 221 10.51 -21.61 -5.09
C ASP A 221 11.28 -20.44 -4.46
N ILE A 222 12.57 -20.36 -4.70
CA ILE A 222 13.44 -19.26 -4.25
C ILE A 222 13.36 -18.14 -5.29
N GLY A 223 12.94 -16.94 -4.87
CA GLY A 223 12.92 -15.76 -5.71
C GLY A 223 11.61 -15.47 -6.46
N ALA A 224 10.50 -16.14 -6.11
CA ALA A 224 9.21 -15.90 -6.76
C ALA A 224 8.74 -14.43 -6.65
N MET A 225 8.99 -13.77 -5.53
CA MET A 225 8.62 -12.36 -5.36
C MET A 225 9.57 -11.46 -6.16
N ASP A 226 10.86 -11.78 -6.20
CA ASP A 226 11.82 -11.04 -7.04
C ASP A 226 11.48 -11.18 -8.53
N ALA A 227 11.11 -12.39 -8.95
CA ALA A 227 10.66 -12.63 -10.32
C ALA A 227 9.35 -11.89 -10.65
N LEU A 228 8.39 -11.81 -9.71
CA LEU A 228 7.17 -11.02 -9.85
C LEU A 228 7.51 -9.53 -10.01
N LEU A 229 8.37 -9.00 -9.14
CA LEU A 229 8.79 -7.59 -9.22
C LEU A 229 9.53 -7.30 -10.52
N ALA A 230 10.45 -8.17 -10.97
CA ALA A 230 11.14 -8.03 -12.24
C ALA A 230 10.15 -7.99 -13.41
N GLN A 231 9.15 -8.89 -13.43
CA GLN A 231 8.10 -8.89 -14.44
C GLN A 231 7.23 -7.62 -14.41
N ALA A 232 6.98 -7.05 -13.24
CA ALA A 232 6.27 -5.78 -13.13
C ALA A 232 7.12 -4.61 -13.66
N ILE A 233 8.43 -4.59 -13.34
CA ILE A 233 9.37 -3.59 -13.84
C ILE A 233 9.49 -3.65 -15.37
N ASP A 234 9.67 -4.85 -15.94
CA ASP A 234 9.81 -5.05 -17.39
C ASP A 234 8.60 -4.53 -18.18
N ARG A 235 7.42 -4.55 -17.55
CA ARG A 235 6.17 -3.99 -18.12
C ARG A 235 5.99 -2.49 -17.83
N GLY A 236 6.93 -1.89 -17.15
CA GLY A 236 6.83 -0.49 -16.71
C GLY A 236 5.62 -0.23 -15.82
N ALA A 237 5.27 -1.19 -14.97
CA ALA A 237 4.14 -1.06 -14.07
C ALA A 237 4.34 0.11 -13.07
N ASP A 238 3.30 0.90 -12.90
CA ASP A 238 3.23 1.99 -11.93
C ASP A 238 2.31 1.64 -10.74
N LEU A 239 1.78 0.42 -10.73
CA LEU A 239 1.02 -0.16 -9.63
C LEU A 239 1.14 -1.68 -9.64
N LEU A 240 1.54 -2.25 -8.51
CA LEU A 240 1.40 -3.67 -8.21
C LEU A 240 0.22 -3.88 -7.26
N VAL A 241 -0.70 -4.79 -7.61
CA VAL A 241 -1.82 -5.21 -6.77
C VAL A 241 -1.58 -6.62 -6.31
N MET A 242 -1.59 -6.87 -5.00
CA MET A 242 -1.42 -8.23 -4.47
C MET A 242 -2.16 -8.45 -3.14
N GLY A 243 -2.56 -9.69 -2.89
CA GLY A 243 -3.04 -10.13 -1.58
C GLY A 243 -1.91 -10.12 -0.55
N ALA A 244 -2.21 -9.68 0.66
CA ALA A 244 -1.27 -9.72 1.78
C ALA A 244 -1.43 -11.01 2.58
N HIS A 245 -0.32 -11.62 3.01
CA HIS A 245 -0.32 -12.79 3.92
C HIS A 245 -1.08 -14.02 3.42
N GLY A 246 -1.21 -14.23 2.11
CA GLY A 246 -1.77 -15.44 1.54
C GLY A 246 -1.04 -16.73 1.99
N HIS A 247 -1.77 -17.86 1.96
CA HIS A 247 -1.30 -19.11 2.57
C HIS A 247 -0.74 -20.12 1.56
N TYR A 248 -0.98 -19.96 0.27
CA TYR A 248 -0.83 -21.05 -0.69
C TYR A 248 0.45 -20.98 -1.53
N GLY A 249 1.06 -22.14 -1.72
CA GLY A 249 2.07 -22.36 -2.73
C GLY A 249 3.53 -22.36 -2.27
N PHE A 250 3.81 -21.98 -1.01
CA PHE A 250 5.19 -21.96 -0.49
C PHE A 250 5.30 -22.65 0.86
N PRO A 251 5.37 -24.00 0.92
CA PRO A 251 5.42 -24.73 2.18
C PRO A 251 6.65 -24.41 3.04
N TYR A 252 7.66 -23.77 2.47
CA TYR A 252 8.92 -23.39 3.14
C TYR A 252 9.01 -21.90 3.51
N LEU A 253 8.04 -21.07 3.11
CA LEU A 253 8.00 -19.67 3.47
C LEU A 253 7.09 -19.45 4.67
N HIS A 254 7.62 -18.78 5.69
CA HIS A 254 6.79 -18.33 6.81
C HIS A 254 5.69 -17.41 6.32
N ARG A 255 4.50 -17.54 6.89
CA ARG A 255 3.32 -16.72 6.58
C ARG A 255 3.71 -15.23 6.53
N GLY A 256 3.39 -14.54 5.43
CA GLY A 256 3.68 -13.13 5.23
C GLY A 256 5.10 -12.81 4.76
N SER A 257 5.98 -13.78 4.53
CA SER A 257 7.34 -13.49 4.04
C SER A 257 7.34 -12.80 2.68
N GLY A 258 6.50 -13.21 1.75
CA GLY A 258 6.33 -12.56 0.44
C GLY A 258 5.81 -11.14 0.56
N THR A 259 4.84 -10.89 1.43
CA THR A 259 4.33 -9.53 1.70
C THR A 259 5.43 -8.63 2.26
N ARG A 260 6.18 -9.10 3.27
CA ARG A 260 7.30 -8.33 3.84
C ARG A 260 8.42 -8.08 2.84
N HIS A 261 8.71 -9.07 1.98
CA HIS A 261 9.69 -8.90 0.92
C HIS A 261 9.27 -7.77 -0.02
N VAL A 262 8.05 -7.80 -0.54
CA VAL A 262 7.52 -6.76 -1.44
C VAL A 262 7.47 -5.39 -0.74
N LEU A 263 7.02 -5.32 0.51
CA LEU A 263 7.00 -4.08 1.29
C LEU A 263 8.39 -3.44 1.44
N ARG A 264 9.46 -4.24 1.43
CA ARG A 264 10.84 -3.76 1.57
C ARG A 264 11.53 -3.44 0.25
N THR A 265 11.14 -4.08 -0.84
CA THR A 265 11.94 -4.10 -2.07
C THR A 265 11.23 -3.58 -3.30
N ALA A 266 9.90 -3.42 -3.26
CA ALA A 266 9.15 -2.95 -4.42
C ALA A 266 9.57 -1.54 -4.85
N PRO A 267 9.95 -1.34 -6.12
CA PRO A 267 10.33 -0.03 -6.64
C PRO A 267 9.16 0.75 -7.24
N MET A 268 7.94 0.23 -7.16
CA MET A 268 6.70 0.87 -7.59
C MET A 268 5.65 0.83 -6.47
N PRO A 269 4.63 1.69 -6.50
CA PRO A 269 3.49 1.65 -5.60
C PRO A 269 2.83 0.27 -5.54
N VAL A 270 2.54 -0.21 -4.32
CA VAL A 270 1.94 -1.54 -4.07
C VAL A 270 0.65 -1.39 -3.31
N LEU A 271 -0.46 -1.88 -3.90
CA LEU A 271 -1.74 -2.02 -3.21
C LEU A 271 -1.85 -3.41 -2.61
N LEU A 272 -2.13 -3.46 -1.32
CA LEU A 272 -2.25 -4.66 -0.52
C LEU A 272 -3.63 -4.74 0.13
N SER A 273 -4.21 -5.93 0.16
CA SER A 273 -5.44 -6.25 0.92
C SER A 273 -5.38 -7.65 1.51
N HIS A 274 -6.16 -7.89 2.58
CA HIS A 274 -6.21 -9.17 3.29
C HIS A 274 -7.65 -9.60 3.57
#